data_312e285eb8dbb77c64a337ad4aeaaa62
#
_entry.id   312e285eb8dbb77c64a337ad4aeaaa62
#
_cell.length_a   1.000
_cell.length_b   1.000
_cell.length_c   1.000
_cell.angle_alpha   90.00
_cell.angle_beta   90.00
_cell.angle_gamma   90.00
#
_symmetry.space_group_name_H-M   'P 1'
#
loop_
_entity.id
_entity.type
_entity.pdbx_description
1 polymer ?
#
loop_
_entity_poly.entity_id
_entity_poly.type
_entity_poly.pdbx_seq_one_letter_code
_entity_poly.pdbx_strand_id
1 'polypeptide(L)'
;MRRRAGDVLFVLGAAVLAAAFIRGAQTAADDAAAGQASARILTQFYADMERTADEASDGAADEAADALPAPPAAAASQAAPECIGALVIPAIALALPVLADWSDGNLELAPCRQFGAPETDDLVIAGHNYRSQFSRLGELCAGDALTLTDREGRSRTYTVAETATVAPDDVAAVQSAAYPLVLYTCTPGAKARVAVFCNYA
;
A
#
# COMPACT_ATOMS: atom_id res chain seq x y z
N MET A 1 -29.03 28.47 39.22
CA MET A 1 -28.24 27.23 39.01
C MET A 1 -28.48 26.62 37.64
N ARG A 2 -29.69 26.57 37.07
CA ARG A 2 -29.98 25.94 35.75
C ARG A 2 -29.24 26.56 34.53
N ARG A 3 -29.04 27.88 34.48
CA ARG A 3 -28.34 28.53 33.33
C ARG A 3 -26.86 28.12 33.25
N ARG A 4 -26.13 28.00 34.36
CA ARG A 4 -24.72 27.58 34.36
C ARG A 4 -24.52 26.14 33.91
N ALA A 5 -25.48 25.25 34.17
CA ALA A 5 -25.42 23.86 33.66
C ALA A 5 -25.62 23.78 32.12
N GLY A 6 -26.49 24.65 31.56
CA GLY A 6 -26.65 24.75 30.11
C GLY A 6 -25.41 25.27 29.39
N ASP A 7 -24.77 26.30 29.95
CA ASP A 7 -23.54 26.89 29.38
C ASP A 7 -22.38 25.87 29.40
N VAL A 8 -22.23 25.12 30.48
CA VAL A 8 -21.21 24.03 30.57
C VAL A 8 -21.47 22.94 29.54
N LEU A 9 -22.71 22.51 29.39
CA LEU A 9 -23.08 21.48 28.41
C LEU A 9 -22.84 21.95 26.97
N PHE A 10 -23.13 23.20 26.68
CA PHE A 10 -22.86 23.81 25.35
C PHE A 10 -21.37 23.88 25.05
N VAL A 11 -20.54 24.33 26.01
CA VAL A 11 -19.08 24.38 25.83
C VAL A 11 -18.49 22.98 25.64
N LEU A 12 -18.97 21.98 26.40
CA LEU A 12 -18.53 20.59 26.26
C LEU A 12 -18.90 20.03 24.88
N GLY A 13 -20.13 20.29 24.42
CA GLY A 13 -20.57 19.87 23.10
C GLY A 13 -19.77 20.51 21.97
N ALA A 14 -19.49 21.82 22.10
CA ALA A 14 -18.64 22.52 21.12
C ALA A 14 -17.20 21.98 21.10
N ALA A 15 -16.64 21.65 22.27
CA ALA A 15 -15.29 21.07 22.38
C ALA A 15 -15.21 19.68 21.74
N VAL A 16 -16.23 18.83 21.94
CA VAL A 16 -16.30 17.50 21.30
C VAL A 16 -16.41 17.62 19.76
N LEU A 17 -17.24 18.55 19.27
CA LEU A 17 -17.36 18.79 17.82
C LEU A 17 -16.06 19.33 17.22
N ALA A 18 -15.39 20.25 17.91
CA ALA A 18 -14.10 20.77 17.48
C ALA A 18 -13.03 19.66 17.44
N ALA A 19 -12.97 18.80 18.45
CA ALA A 19 -12.05 17.67 18.49
C ALA A 19 -12.33 16.64 17.37
N ALA A 20 -13.60 16.36 17.09
CA ALA A 20 -14.01 15.48 15.99
C ALA A 20 -13.63 16.08 14.63
N PHE A 21 -13.81 17.39 14.44
CA PHE A 21 -13.43 18.08 13.22
C PHE A 21 -11.91 18.07 13.00
N ILE A 22 -11.14 18.35 14.06
CA ILE A 22 -9.66 18.32 13.99
C ILE A 22 -9.17 16.92 13.61
N ARG A 23 -9.72 15.86 14.23
CA ARG A 23 -9.36 14.48 13.88
C ARG A 23 -9.70 14.14 12.43
N GLY A 24 -10.88 14.54 11.95
CA GLY A 24 -11.27 14.34 10.56
C GLY A 24 -10.34 15.04 9.58
N ALA A 25 -9.93 16.28 9.89
CA ALA A 25 -8.98 17.03 9.07
C ALA A 25 -7.58 16.40 9.07
N GLN A 26 -7.10 15.89 10.21
CA GLN A 26 -5.83 15.17 10.32
C GLN A 26 -5.86 13.89 9.44
N THR A 27 -6.88 13.05 9.60
CA THR A 27 -7.01 11.83 8.80
C THR A 27 -7.05 12.12 7.30
N ALA A 28 -7.72 13.21 6.87
CA ALA A 28 -7.74 13.60 5.47
C ALA A 28 -6.37 14.11 4.98
N ALA A 29 -5.60 14.78 5.84
CA ALA A 29 -4.25 15.22 5.50
C ALA A 29 -3.28 14.03 5.39
N ASP A 30 -3.38 13.07 6.30
CA ASP A 30 -2.57 11.84 6.28
C ASP A 30 -2.87 11.01 5.02
N ASP A 31 -4.15 10.84 4.65
CA ASP A 31 -4.57 10.17 3.42
C ASP A 31 -4.01 10.87 2.17
N ALA A 32 -4.09 12.21 2.12
CA ALA A 32 -3.56 12.97 0.98
C ALA A 32 -2.02 12.85 0.90
N ALA A 33 -1.32 12.88 2.03
CA ALA A 33 0.13 12.70 2.09
C ALA A 33 0.54 11.29 1.61
N ALA A 34 -0.15 10.25 2.08
CA ALA A 34 0.05 8.86 1.65
C ALA A 34 -0.18 8.71 0.14
N GLY A 35 -1.26 9.29 -0.40
CA GLY A 35 -1.53 9.25 -1.84
C GLY A 35 -0.43 9.91 -2.69
N GLN A 36 0.11 11.05 -2.23
CA GLN A 36 1.23 11.71 -2.91
C GLN A 36 2.52 10.90 -2.82
N ALA A 37 2.81 10.31 -1.66
CA ALA A 37 3.98 9.45 -1.48
C ALA A 37 3.91 8.21 -2.37
N SER A 38 2.79 7.49 -2.36
CA SER A 38 2.53 6.35 -3.23
C SER A 38 2.70 6.70 -4.72
N ALA A 39 2.14 7.83 -5.17
CA ALA A 39 2.25 8.26 -6.56
C ALA A 39 3.70 8.55 -6.98
N ARG A 40 4.51 9.15 -6.09
CA ARG A 40 5.94 9.40 -6.36
C ARG A 40 6.72 8.09 -6.45
N ILE A 41 6.51 7.17 -5.50
CA ILE A 41 7.18 5.86 -5.49
C ILE A 41 6.79 5.07 -6.74
N LEU A 42 5.52 5.07 -7.13
CA LEU A 42 5.05 4.38 -8.33
C LEU A 42 5.66 4.97 -9.60
N THR A 43 5.78 6.30 -9.69
CA THR A 43 6.44 6.97 -10.82
C THR A 43 7.92 6.60 -10.90
N GLN A 44 8.61 6.57 -9.78
CA GLN A 44 10.02 6.14 -9.72
C GLN A 44 10.18 4.67 -10.12
N PHE A 45 9.29 3.81 -9.63
CA PHE A 45 9.29 2.39 -9.98
C PHE A 45 9.21 2.15 -11.49
N TYR A 46 8.29 2.82 -12.19
CA TYR A 46 8.18 2.69 -13.65
C TYR A 46 9.36 3.32 -14.39
N ALA A 47 9.89 4.46 -13.92
CA ALA A 47 11.07 5.07 -14.51
C ALA A 47 12.33 4.21 -14.35
N ASP A 48 12.46 3.50 -13.23
CA ASP A 48 13.57 2.56 -13.00
C ASP A 48 13.44 1.32 -13.90
N MET A 49 12.22 0.81 -14.08
CA MET A 49 11.95 -0.31 -15.02
C MET A 49 12.30 0.06 -16.47
N GLU A 50 11.90 1.23 -16.94
CA GLU A 50 12.22 1.70 -18.30
C GLU A 50 13.74 1.80 -18.48
N ARG A 51 14.47 2.34 -17.50
CA ARG A 51 15.92 2.47 -17.53
C ARG A 51 16.61 1.11 -17.61
N THR A 52 16.17 0.16 -16.79
CA THR A 52 16.72 -1.21 -16.79
C THR A 52 16.46 -1.93 -18.12
N ALA A 53 15.30 -1.68 -18.75
CA ALA A 53 14.98 -2.24 -20.07
C ALA A 53 15.86 -1.66 -21.17
N ASP A 54 16.16 -0.35 -21.13
CA ASP A 54 17.03 0.32 -22.10
C ASP A 54 18.50 -0.16 -21.95
N GLU A 55 19.01 -0.27 -20.71
CA GLU A 55 20.34 -0.81 -20.44
C GLU A 55 20.50 -2.26 -20.90
N ALA A 56 19.47 -3.07 -20.76
CA ALA A 56 19.46 -4.46 -21.26
C ALA A 56 19.46 -4.55 -22.80
N SER A 57 18.92 -3.53 -23.49
CA SER A 57 18.92 -3.47 -24.96
C SER A 57 20.22 -2.95 -25.55
N ASP A 58 20.93 -2.07 -24.83
CA ASP A 58 22.20 -1.47 -25.26
C ASP A 58 23.43 -2.34 -24.91
N GLY A 59 23.30 -3.25 -23.96
CA GLY A 59 24.37 -4.14 -23.49
C GLY A 59 24.79 -5.26 -24.47
N ALA A 60 24.29 -5.26 -25.70
CA ALA A 60 24.69 -6.20 -26.75
C ALA A 60 25.85 -5.67 -27.65
N ALA A 61 26.38 -4.48 -27.37
CA ALA A 61 27.52 -3.93 -28.14
C ALA A 61 28.45 -3.18 -27.18
N ASP A 62 29.56 -3.80 -26.92
CA ASP A 62 30.86 -3.26 -26.53
C ASP A 62 31.38 -3.66 -25.15
N GLU A 63 32.25 -4.66 -25.19
CA GLU A 63 33.23 -4.97 -24.15
C GLU A 63 34.45 -4.08 -24.41
N ALA A 64 34.65 -3.05 -23.60
CA ALA A 64 35.89 -2.45 -23.15
C ALA A 64 35.81 -0.93 -22.95
N ALA A 65 35.70 -0.48 -21.71
CA ALA A 65 36.40 0.78 -21.29
C ALA A 65 36.37 0.92 -19.77
N ASP A 66 37.51 0.71 -19.19
CA ASP A 66 38.20 1.45 -18.10
C ASP A 66 37.34 2.04 -16.95
N ALA A 67 37.58 1.50 -15.77
CA ALA A 67 37.02 1.91 -14.51
C ALA A 67 37.46 3.33 -14.10
N LEU A 68 36.55 4.29 -14.11
CA LEU A 68 36.71 5.57 -13.39
C LEU A 68 36.18 5.38 -11.95
N PRO A 69 36.90 5.94 -10.95
CA PRO A 69 36.49 5.78 -9.55
C PRO A 69 35.19 6.53 -9.25
N ALA A 70 34.28 5.84 -8.55
CA ALA A 70 33.03 6.40 -8.07
C ALA A 70 33.24 7.66 -7.23
N PRO A 71 32.41 8.71 -7.38
CA PRO A 71 32.45 9.87 -6.51
C PRO A 71 32.05 9.49 -5.08
N PRO A 72 32.60 10.19 -4.05
CA PRO A 72 32.35 9.86 -2.67
C PRO A 72 30.87 10.07 -2.32
N ALA A 73 30.29 9.10 -1.64
CA ALA A 73 28.95 9.15 -1.06
C ALA A 73 28.85 10.36 -0.12
N ALA A 74 28.22 11.41 -0.58
CA ALA A 74 27.85 12.55 0.23
C ALA A 74 26.34 12.66 0.32
N ALA A 75 25.85 12.73 1.55
CA ALA A 75 24.50 12.89 2.03
C ALA A 75 23.67 11.60 2.02
N ALA A 76 23.40 11.13 3.24
CA ALA A 76 22.32 10.22 3.55
C ALA A 76 20.96 10.87 3.20
N SER A 77 20.64 10.89 1.94
CA SER A 77 19.27 10.90 1.45
C SER A 77 18.69 9.59 1.98
N GLN A 78 17.64 9.65 2.78
CA GLN A 78 16.90 8.46 3.17
C GLN A 78 16.57 7.75 1.86
N ALA A 79 17.20 6.61 1.63
CA ALA A 79 16.97 5.84 0.42
C ALA A 79 15.46 5.61 0.32
N ALA A 80 14.89 5.87 -0.85
CA ALA A 80 13.47 5.60 -1.07
C ALA A 80 13.19 4.14 -0.68
N PRO A 81 12.07 3.85 0.01
CA PRO A 81 11.78 2.49 0.45
C PRO A 81 11.74 1.56 -0.77
N GLU A 82 12.33 0.39 -0.62
CA GLU A 82 12.37 -0.60 -1.68
C GLU A 82 10.96 -1.02 -2.08
N CYS A 83 10.68 -0.98 -3.39
CA CYS A 83 9.40 -1.39 -3.96
C CYS A 83 9.56 -2.75 -4.64
N ILE A 84 8.73 -3.74 -4.30
CA ILE A 84 8.75 -5.08 -4.92
C ILE A 84 7.91 -5.14 -6.19
N GLY A 85 7.00 -4.20 -6.39
CA GLY A 85 6.14 -4.20 -7.58
C GLY A 85 5.06 -3.13 -7.54
N ALA A 86 4.32 -3.05 -8.63
CA ALA A 86 3.14 -2.21 -8.80
C ALA A 86 1.88 -3.09 -8.81
N LEU A 87 0.93 -2.80 -7.91
CA LEU A 87 -0.37 -3.46 -7.83
C LEU A 87 -1.43 -2.59 -8.51
N VAL A 88 -2.15 -3.16 -9.48
CA VAL A 88 -3.26 -2.50 -10.17
C VAL A 88 -4.55 -3.27 -9.94
N ILE A 89 -5.61 -2.58 -9.51
CA ILE A 89 -6.95 -3.13 -9.26
C ILE A 89 -7.98 -2.26 -10.02
N PRO A 90 -8.30 -2.60 -11.27
CA PRO A 90 -9.15 -1.76 -12.12
C PRO A 90 -10.56 -1.55 -11.58
N ALA A 91 -11.15 -2.58 -10.94
CA ALA A 91 -12.53 -2.52 -10.39
C ALA A 91 -12.74 -1.38 -9.40
N ILE A 92 -11.68 -0.97 -8.68
CA ILE A 92 -11.72 0.15 -7.73
C ILE A 92 -10.82 1.32 -8.17
N ALA A 93 -10.39 1.34 -9.45
CA ALA A 93 -9.52 2.36 -10.03
C ALA A 93 -8.26 2.64 -9.17
N LEU A 94 -7.58 1.60 -8.70
CA LEU A 94 -6.44 1.69 -7.80
C LEU A 94 -5.16 1.20 -8.50
N ALA A 95 -4.09 2.00 -8.39
CA ALA A 95 -2.73 1.63 -8.80
C ALA A 95 -1.75 2.11 -7.73
N LEU A 96 -1.00 1.20 -7.12
CA LEU A 96 -0.14 1.47 -5.97
C LEU A 96 1.19 0.72 -6.06
N PRO A 97 2.29 1.30 -5.58
CA PRO A 97 3.51 0.54 -5.32
C PRO A 97 3.29 -0.39 -4.14
N VAL A 98 3.99 -1.50 -4.10
CA VAL A 98 4.05 -2.41 -2.96
C VAL A 98 5.47 -2.39 -2.40
N LEU A 99 5.63 -1.95 -1.15
CA LEU A 99 6.93 -1.85 -0.49
C LEU A 99 7.40 -3.22 0.01
N ALA A 100 8.72 -3.42 0.00
CA ALA A 100 9.34 -4.69 0.37
C ALA A 100 9.16 -5.03 1.85
N ASP A 101 9.31 -4.03 2.72
CA ASP A 101 9.34 -4.23 4.16
C ASP A 101 8.15 -3.56 4.84
N TRP A 102 7.47 -4.33 5.69
CA TRP A 102 6.43 -3.80 6.55
C TRP A 102 7.03 -3.03 7.73
N SER A 103 6.61 -1.81 7.90
CA SER A 103 6.81 -0.98 9.10
C SER A 103 5.71 0.06 9.18
N ASP A 104 5.48 0.63 10.35
CA ASP A 104 4.49 1.69 10.51
C ASP A 104 4.79 2.87 9.57
N GLY A 105 6.06 3.28 9.46
CA GLY A 105 6.47 4.37 8.58
C GLY A 105 6.30 4.07 7.09
N ASN A 106 6.61 2.84 6.65
CA ASN A 106 6.40 2.42 5.26
C ASN A 106 4.91 2.32 4.93
N LEU A 107 4.11 1.80 5.86
CA LEU A 107 2.67 1.65 5.68
C LEU A 107 1.95 3.00 5.51
N GLU A 108 2.48 4.08 6.13
CA GLU A 108 2.00 5.44 5.89
C GLU A 108 2.26 5.92 4.46
N LEU A 109 3.28 5.40 3.78
CA LEU A 109 3.64 5.80 2.43
C LEU A 109 2.86 5.00 1.37
N ALA A 110 2.81 3.67 1.52
CA ALA A 110 2.16 2.76 0.57
C ALA A 110 1.89 1.40 1.21
N PRO A 111 1.07 0.52 0.57
CA PRO A 111 0.94 -0.87 0.99
C PRO A 111 2.28 -1.59 1.02
N CYS A 112 2.44 -2.48 1.98
CA CYS A 112 3.67 -3.21 2.24
C CYS A 112 3.46 -4.72 2.17
N ARG A 113 4.46 -5.44 1.68
CA ARG A 113 4.54 -6.88 1.87
C ARG A 113 4.69 -7.17 3.36
N GLN A 114 3.78 -7.95 3.89
CA GLN A 114 3.85 -8.38 5.29
C GLN A 114 4.39 -9.80 5.43
N PHE A 115 3.98 -10.70 4.54
CA PHE A 115 4.42 -12.09 4.52
C PHE A 115 4.62 -12.57 3.08
N GLY A 116 5.39 -13.63 2.93
CA GLY A 116 5.56 -14.35 1.70
C GLY A 116 6.19 -13.56 0.55
N ALA A 117 6.10 -14.13 -0.62
CA ALA A 117 6.60 -13.53 -1.86
C ALA A 117 5.75 -13.99 -3.06
N PRO A 118 5.77 -13.25 -4.18
CA PRO A 118 5.09 -13.70 -5.39
C PRO A 118 5.57 -15.06 -5.91
N GLU A 119 6.82 -15.42 -5.59
CA GLU A 119 7.47 -16.65 -6.02
C GLU A 119 7.09 -17.87 -5.17
N THR A 120 6.58 -17.66 -3.97
CA THR A 120 6.22 -18.71 -3.01
C THR A 120 4.71 -18.95 -2.90
N ASP A 121 3.91 -18.21 -3.68
CA ASP A 121 2.44 -18.33 -3.76
C ASP A 121 1.74 -18.12 -2.41
N ASP A 122 2.31 -17.25 -1.58
CA ASP A 122 1.82 -16.94 -0.23
C ASP A 122 1.91 -15.45 0.11
N LEU A 123 1.91 -14.58 -0.92
CA LEU A 123 2.09 -13.15 -0.76
C LEU A 123 0.93 -12.51 0.01
N VAL A 124 1.24 -11.85 1.10
CA VAL A 124 0.29 -11.04 1.88
C VAL A 124 0.70 -9.58 1.89
N ILE A 125 -0.18 -8.71 1.40
CA ILE A 125 0.02 -7.26 1.32
C ILE A 125 -0.93 -6.55 2.29
N ALA A 126 -0.36 -5.77 3.20
CA ALA A 126 -1.07 -4.91 4.12
C ALA A 126 -1.12 -3.46 3.61
N GLY A 127 -2.23 -2.78 3.79
CA GLY A 127 -2.36 -1.35 3.50
C GLY A 127 -3.23 -0.64 4.51
N HIS A 128 -3.06 0.67 4.67
CA HIS A 128 -3.96 1.48 5.49
C HIS A 128 -5.36 1.57 4.89
N ASN A 129 -6.35 1.78 5.77
CA ASN A 129 -7.72 2.11 5.37
C ASN A 129 -7.83 3.58 4.95
N TYR A 130 -6.91 4.04 4.09
CA TYR A 130 -6.96 5.34 3.43
C TYR A 130 -7.66 5.23 2.08
N ARG A 131 -8.31 6.30 1.64
CA ARG A 131 -8.95 6.35 0.31
C ARG A 131 -7.91 6.23 -0.81
N SER A 132 -6.73 6.73 -0.55
CA SER A 132 -5.55 6.62 -1.43
C SER A 132 -4.89 5.24 -1.41
N GLN A 133 -5.29 4.33 -0.49
CA GLN A 133 -4.78 2.97 -0.38
C GLN A 133 -5.92 1.94 -0.43
N PHE A 134 -6.17 1.20 0.66
CA PHE A 134 -7.01 0.00 0.67
C PHE A 134 -8.42 0.18 1.25
N SER A 135 -8.89 1.41 1.47
CA SER A 135 -10.24 1.63 2.04
C SER A 135 -11.38 1.01 1.22
N ARG A 136 -11.14 0.82 -0.09
CA ARG A 136 -12.14 0.30 -1.03
C ARG A 136 -12.04 -1.20 -1.29
N LEU A 137 -11.14 -1.94 -0.61
CA LEU A 137 -11.01 -3.39 -0.79
C LEU A 137 -12.33 -4.15 -0.56
N GLY A 138 -13.16 -3.66 0.37
CA GLY A 138 -14.48 -4.26 0.64
C GLY A 138 -15.52 -4.13 -0.50
N GLU A 139 -15.22 -3.34 -1.53
CA GLU A 139 -16.08 -3.20 -2.73
C GLU A 139 -15.80 -4.29 -3.77
N LEU A 140 -14.68 -5.03 -3.64
CA LEU A 140 -14.28 -6.06 -4.57
C LEU A 140 -15.19 -7.29 -4.46
N CYS A 141 -15.53 -7.84 -5.61
CA CYS A 141 -16.34 -9.02 -5.78
C CYS A 141 -15.54 -10.18 -6.38
N ALA A 142 -15.99 -11.40 -6.14
CA ALA A 142 -15.39 -12.58 -6.79
C ALA A 142 -15.39 -12.43 -8.32
N GLY A 143 -14.25 -12.70 -8.93
CA GLY A 143 -14.02 -12.51 -10.37
C GLY A 143 -13.37 -11.18 -10.76
N ASP A 144 -13.26 -10.19 -9.85
CA ASP A 144 -12.51 -8.96 -10.14
C ASP A 144 -11.03 -9.28 -10.35
N ALA A 145 -10.43 -8.66 -11.37
CA ALA A 145 -9.03 -8.89 -11.70
C ALA A 145 -8.09 -7.90 -10.99
N LEU A 146 -6.90 -8.40 -10.65
CA LEU A 146 -5.78 -7.61 -10.12
C LEU A 146 -4.51 -8.01 -10.87
N THR A 147 -3.59 -7.06 -11.03
CA THR A 147 -2.28 -7.34 -11.63
C THR A 147 -1.18 -6.82 -10.72
N LEU A 148 -0.20 -7.67 -10.45
CA LEU A 148 1.05 -7.30 -9.78
C LEU A 148 2.18 -7.39 -10.80
N THR A 149 2.85 -6.27 -11.07
CA THR A 149 4.03 -6.20 -11.95
C THR A 149 5.27 -6.02 -11.10
N ASP A 150 6.23 -6.92 -11.22
CA ASP A 150 7.50 -6.88 -10.48
C ASP A 150 8.52 -5.92 -11.11
N ARG A 151 9.71 -5.81 -10.50
CA ARG A 151 10.79 -4.89 -10.96
C ARG A 151 11.38 -5.29 -12.31
N GLU A 152 11.28 -6.56 -12.67
CA GLU A 152 11.72 -7.12 -13.96
C GLU A 152 10.65 -6.97 -15.07
N GLY A 153 9.52 -6.31 -14.76
CA GLY A 153 8.42 -6.11 -15.70
C GLY A 153 7.52 -7.33 -15.90
N ARG A 154 7.71 -8.40 -15.12
CA ARG A 154 6.85 -9.58 -15.19
C ARG A 154 5.55 -9.31 -14.47
N SER A 155 4.45 -9.52 -15.16
CA SER A 155 3.11 -9.31 -14.58
C SER A 155 2.47 -10.64 -14.22
N ARG A 156 1.92 -10.71 -12.99
CA ARG A 156 1.07 -11.81 -12.54
C ARG A 156 -0.35 -11.28 -12.39
N THR A 157 -1.29 -11.97 -13.01
CA THR A 157 -2.71 -11.63 -12.92
C THR A 157 -3.41 -12.57 -11.95
N TYR A 158 -4.22 -11.98 -11.09
CA TYR A 158 -5.01 -12.67 -10.08
C TYR A 158 -6.48 -12.31 -10.24
N THR A 159 -7.35 -13.18 -9.76
CA THR A 159 -8.80 -12.94 -9.62
C THR A 159 -9.21 -13.06 -8.17
N VAL A 160 -10.07 -12.16 -7.72
CA VAL A 160 -10.69 -12.24 -6.39
C VAL A 160 -11.50 -13.53 -6.29
N ALA A 161 -11.15 -14.38 -5.34
CA ALA A 161 -11.92 -15.57 -4.98
C ALA A 161 -13.04 -15.22 -3.98
N GLU A 162 -12.67 -14.51 -2.93
CA GLU A 162 -13.60 -14.06 -1.91
C GLU A 162 -13.09 -12.81 -1.17
N THR A 163 -14.04 -12.09 -0.57
CA THR A 163 -13.76 -10.97 0.35
C THR A 163 -14.41 -11.29 1.69
N ALA A 164 -13.64 -11.21 2.77
CA ALA A 164 -14.11 -11.55 4.11
C ALA A 164 -13.73 -10.47 5.14
N THR A 165 -14.49 -10.45 6.24
CA THR A 165 -14.11 -9.68 7.43
C THR A 165 -13.57 -10.65 8.47
N VAL A 166 -12.31 -10.43 8.89
CA VAL A 166 -11.60 -11.28 9.85
C VAL A 166 -11.30 -10.53 11.14
N ALA A 167 -11.04 -11.24 12.22
CA ALA A 167 -10.66 -10.62 13.50
C ALA A 167 -9.31 -9.91 13.38
N PRO A 168 -9.06 -8.84 14.16
CA PRO A 168 -7.86 -8.01 14.00
C PRO A 168 -6.55 -8.72 14.34
N ASP A 169 -6.62 -9.79 15.12
CA ASP A 169 -5.53 -10.63 15.61
C ASP A 169 -5.46 -12.02 14.93
N ASP A 170 -6.38 -12.30 14.02
CA ASP A 170 -6.41 -13.57 13.28
C ASP A 170 -5.39 -13.57 12.13
N VAL A 171 -4.12 -13.67 12.48
CA VAL A 171 -3.00 -13.73 11.53
C VAL A 171 -3.12 -14.97 10.63
N ALA A 172 -3.60 -16.09 11.17
CA ALA A 172 -3.78 -17.32 10.42
C ALA A 172 -4.78 -17.17 9.26
N ALA A 173 -5.84 -16.38 9.47
CA ALA A 173 -6.85 -16.13 8.44
C ALA A 173 -6.27 -15.37 7.23
N VAL A 174 -5.27 -14.51 7.42
CA VAL A 174 -4.65 -13.74 6.32
C VAL A 174 -3.42 -14.44 5.74
N GLN A 175 -2.74 -15.30 6.51
CA GLN A 175 -1.61 -16.13 6.05
C GLN A 175 -2.09 -17.47 5.47
N SER A 176 -3.28 -17.52 4.89
CA SER A 176 -3.79 -18.75 4.30
C SER A 176 -2.92 -19.18 3.13
N ALA A 177 -2.21 -20.32 3.29
CA ALA A 177 -1.48 -20.98 2.20
C ALA A 177 -2.38 -21.48 1.05
N ALA A 178 -3.71 -21.28 1.15
CA ALA A 178 -4.66 -21.65 0.10
C ALA A 178 -4.72 -20.61 -1.03
N TYR A 179 -4.18 -19.40 -0.83
CA TYR A 179 -4.27 -18.31 -1.79
C TYR A 179 -2.91 -17.71 -2.10
N PRO A 180 -2.53 -17.60 -3.39
CA PRO A 180 -1.25 -17.04 -3.80
C PRO A 180 -1.10 -15.54 -3.52
N LEU A 181 -2.23 -14.83 -3.34
CA LEU A 181 -2.24 -13.41 -2.96
C LEU A 181 -3.38 -13.13 -1.98
N VAL A 182 -3.05 -12.44 -0.88
CA VAL A 182 -4.02 -11.87 0.05
C VAL A 182 -3.75 -10.38 0.24
N LEU A 183 -4.78 -9.55 0.08
CA LEU A 183 -4.73 -8.13 0.40
C LEU A 183 -5.56 -7.88 1.64
N TYR A 184 -5.09 -7.03 2.56
CA TYR A 184 -5.95 -6.69 3.69
C TYR A 184 -5.72 -5.27 4.22
N THR A 185 -6.74 -4.75 4.90
CA THR A 185 -6.74 -3.45 5.57
C THR A 185 -7.58 -3.48 6.84
N CYS A 186 -7.44 -2.43 7.67
CA CYS A 186 -8.31 -2.22 8.82
C CYS A 186 -9.72 -1.81 8.38
N THR A 187 -10.75 -2.25 9.10
CA THR A 187 -12.07 -1.62 9.03
C THR A 187 -12.05 -0.24 9.69
N PRO A 188 -13.01 0.66 9.38
CA PRO A 188 -13.15 1.91 10.13
C PRO A 188 -13.19 1.68 11.63
N GLY A 189 -12.29 2.36 12.37
CA GLY A 189 -12.13 2.15 13.81
C GLY A 189 -11.31 0.92 14.20
N ALA A 190 -10.67 0.23 13.26
CA ALA A 190 -9.72 -0.87 13.43
C ALA A 190 -10.24 -2.07 14.25
N LYS A 191 -11.56 -2.28 14.31
CA LYS A 191 -12.20 -3.38 15.06
C LYS A 191 -12.08 -4.75 14.38
N ALA A 192 -11.82 -4.74 13.08
CA ALA A 192 -11.66 -5.94 12.26
C ALA A 192 -10.72 -5.63 11.07
N ARG A 193 -10.49 -6.61 10.21
CA ARG A 193 -9.80 -6.46 8.94
C ARG A 193 -10.74 -6.85 7.80
N VAL A 194 -10.67 -6.11 6.70
CA VAL A 194 -11.17 -6.57 5.41
C VAL A 194 -10.04 -7.29 4.72
N ALA A 195 -10.23 -8.55 4.37
CA ALA A 195 -9.28 -9.37 3.64
C ALA A 195 -9.88 -9.79 2.29
N VAL A 196 -9.07 -9.72 1.24
CA VAL A 196 -9.40 -10.13 -0.13
C VAL A 196 -8.46 -11.25 -0.51
N PHE A 197 -9.01 -12.41 -0.79
CA PHE A 197 -8.29 -13.62 -1.14
C PHE A 197 -8.34 -13.82 -2.65
N CYS A 198 -7.20 -14.03 -3.28
CA CYS A 198 -7.09 -14.06 -4.72
C CYS A 198 -6.40 -15.33 -5.21
N ASN A 199 -6.94 -15.93 -6.27
CA ASN A 199 -6.31 -17.01 -7.03
C ASN A 199 -5.60 -16.44 -8.26
N TYR A 200 -4.76 -17.25 -8.91
CA TYR A 200 -4.29 -16.94 -10.25
C TYR A 200 -5.46 -16.87 -11.24
N ALA A 201 -5.36 -15.97 -12.24
CA ALA A 201 -6.36 -15.80 -13.29
C ALA A 201 -6.26 -16.94 -14.33
#